data_b0b61296a02673ffcaa7ececcb128dd4
#
_entry.id   b0b61296a02673ffcaa7ececcb128dd4
#
_cell.length_a   1.000
_cell.length_b   1.000
_cell.length_c   1.000
_cell.angle_alpha   90.00
_cell.angle_beta   90.00
_cell.angle_gamma   90.00
#
_symmetry.space_group_name_H-M   'P 1'
#
loop_
_entity.id
_entity.type
_entity.pdbx_description
1 polymer ?
#
loop_
_entity_poly.entity_id
_entity_poly.type
_entity_poly.pdbx_seq_one_letter_code
_entity_poly.pdbx_strand_id
1 'polypeptide(L)'
;MKRNRGKFSQSLITFFLAAVFLVTSCSEEGPESPGVAPTIPPSSSFEMDLNQFPEEGGGSSGGRTATAYNWSHAAVNVGIWNLVIGVSTIIPVAAFKAAETRTPEFIGNNTWQWTYTFEVDKIQHSAKLQGTLVSDGVNWKMLLSKAGEYTDYEWYSGHSNTEHTEGWWLLNLGPDEARPFIRIDWDRNVNNTEASIKYTSTDPQNPGIGGYIHYGINEQTPFNTYYTIFDNQNDNLIEIKWNQTTHAGTVRNLKFFGDANFRCWNAALQDVVCE
;
A
#
# COMPACT_ATOMS: atom_id res chain seq x y z
N MET A 1 -78.76 73.86 38.37
CA MET A 1 -78.98 73.06 39.58
C MET A 1 -79.04 71.56 39.23
N LYS A 2 -78.35 70.74 39.94
CA LYS A 2 -78.16 69.27 39.89
C LYS A 2 -77.05 68.79 38.98
N ARG A 3 -76.00 68.38 39.67
CA ARG A 3 -74.86 67.51 39.31
C ARG A 3 -75.35 66.12 38.93
N ASN A 4 -74.71 65.53 37.91
CA ASN A 4 -74.73 64.08 37.82
C ASN A 4 -73.31 63.64 37.43
N ARG A 5 -72.78 62.77 38.31
CA ARG A 5 -71.45 62.16 38.22
C ARG A 5 -71.51 60.95 37.34
N GLY A 6 -70.76 60.89 36.25
CA GLY A 6 -70.54 59.69 35.47
C GLY A 6 -69.36 58.97 36.02
N LYS A 7 -69.51 57.65 36.28
CA LYS A 7 -68.51 56.75 36.76
C LYS A 7 -67.58 56.36 35.65
N PHE A 8 -66.24 56.53 35.87
CA PHE A 8 -65.21 55.96 35.04
C PHE A 8 -65.11 54.42 35.36
N SER A 9 -65.28 53.61 34.32
CA SER A 9 -64.94 52.16 34.38
C SER A 9 -63.50 52.00 33.93
N GLN A 10 -62.67 51.58 34.86
CA GLN A 10 -61.25 51.14 34.53
C GLN A 10 -61.30 49.75 33.96
N SER A 11 -60.99 49.66 32.66
CA SER A 11 -60.75 48.34 32.04
C SER A 11 -59.28 47.93 32.26
N LEU A 12 -59.08 46.87 33.07
CA LEU A 12 -57.77 46.28 33.31
C LEU A 12 -57.39 45.46 32.09
N ILE A 13 -56.44 45.95 31.31
CA ILE A 13 -55.81 45.17 30.23
C ILE A 13 -54.69 44.34 30.86
N THR A 14 -54.93 43.07 31.02
CA THR A 14 -53.95 42.09 31.48
C THR A 14 -53.05 41.71 30.28
N PHE A 15 -51.79 42.16 30.28
CA PHE A 15 -50.78 41.77 29.29
C PHE A 15 -50.26 40.35 29.69
N PHE A 16 -50.64 39.33 28.93
CA PHE A 16 -50.05 37.98 29.01
C PHE A 16 -48.71 38.01 28.29
N LEU A 17 -47.62 38.05 29.05
CA LEU A 17 -46.27 37.90 28.52
C LEU A 17 -46.03 36.40 28.31
N ALA A 18 -46.23 35.91 27.09
CA ALA A 18 -45.87 34.55 26.71
C ALA A 18 -44.34 34.46 26.60
N ALA A 19 -43.70 33.90 27.63
CA ALA A 19 -42.28 33.53 27.59
C ALA A 19 -42.13 32.28 26.69
N VAL A 20 -41.67 32.48 25.45
CA VAL A 20 -41.27 31.39 24.56
C VAL A 20 -39.92 30.87 25.07
N PHE A 21 -39.91 29.76 25.78
CA PHE A 21 -38.72 28.96 26.07
C PHE A 21 -38.28 28.30 24.74
N LEU A 22 -37.28 28.87 24.09
CA LEU A 22 -36.52 28.17 23.07
C LEU A 22 -35.69 27.07 23.78
N VAL A 23 -36.23 25.88 23.89
CA VAL A 23 -35.45 24.69 24.17
C VAL A 23 -34.54 24.45 22.95
N THR A 24 -33.31 24.94 23.02
CA THR A 24 -32.23 24.42 22.15
C THR A 24 -32.02 22.95 22.58
N SER A 25 -32.69 22.05 21.88
CA SER A 25 -32.34 20.63 21.92
C SER A 25 -30.93 20.54 21.32
N CYS A 26 -29.90 20.51 22.18
CA CYS A 26 -28.67 19.81 21.81
C CYS A 26 -29.10 18.35 21.59
N SER A 27 -29.21 17.93 20.36
CA SER A 27 -29.13 16.51 20.04
C SER A 27 -27.72 16.10 20.48
N GLU A 28 -27.60 15.42 21.63
CA GLU A 28 -26.47 14.56 21.87
C GLU A 28 -26.48 13.59 20.68
N GLU A 29 -25.47 13.69 19.80
CA GLU A 29 -25.22 12.63 18.85
C GLU A 29 -25.09 11.37 19.68
N GLY A 30 -26.05 10.47 19.54
CA GLY A 30 -25.98 9.16 20.20
C GLY A 30 -24.68 8.49 19.78
N PRO A 31 -24.20 7.48 20.54
CA PRO A 31 -22.95 6.80 20.19
C PRO A 31 -23.01 6.37 18.73
N GLU A 32 -22.01 6.75 17.94
CA GLU A 32 -21.90 6.35 16.54
C GLU A 32 -22.16 4.86 16.43
N SER A 33 -23.17 4.48 15.64
CA SER A 33 -23.44 3.06 15.41
C SER A 33 -22.29 2.52 14.57
N PRO A 34 -21.52 1.54 15.06
CA PRO A 34 -20.46 0.97 14.26
C PRO A 34 -21.09 0.35 13.01
N GLY A 35 -20.70 0.82 11.84
CA GLY A 35 -21.01 0.19 10.57
C GLY A 35 -20.32 -1.18 10.46
N VAL A 36 -20.12 -1.67 9.26
CA VAL A 36 -19.32 -2.88 9.00
C VAL A 36 -17.83 -2.49 8.97
N ALA A 37 -16.99 -3.26 9.64
CA ALA A 37 -15.55 -3.08 9.59
C ALA A 37 -15.04 -3.19 8.15
N PRO A 38 -14.10 -2.34 7.72
CA PRO A 38 -13.49 -2.50 6.40
C PRO A 38 -12.71 -3.81 6.31
N THR A 39 -12.73 -4.41 5.14
CA THR A 39 -11.89 -5.57 4.83
C THR A 39 -10.46 -5.10 4.62
N ILE A 40 -9.49 -5.86 5.14
CA ILE A 40 -8.07 -5.60 4.89
C ILE A 40 -7.77 -5.91 3.40
N PRO A 41 -7.03 -5.05 2.68
CA PRO A 41 -6.58 -5.37 1.32
C PRO A 41 -5.81 -6.69 1.28
N PRO A 42 -5.72 -7.38 0.13
CA PRO A 42 -5.00 -8.64 0.05
C PRO A 42 -3.50 -8.44 0.30
N SER A 43 -2.82 -9.47 0.83
CA SER A 43 -1.37 -9.42 1.09
C SER A 43 -0.54 -9.11 -0.17
N SER A 44 -1.04 -9.47 -1.36
CA SER A 44 -0.44 -9.10 -2.64
C SER A 44 -0.41 -7.58 -2.91
N SER A 45 -1.17 -6.78 -2.16
CA SER A 45 -1.08 -5.30 -2.20
C SER A 45 0.19 -4.76 -1.54
N PHE A 46 0.86 -5.59 -0.76
CA PHE A 46 2.02 -5.21 0.04
C PHE A 46 3.31 -5.92 -0.38
N GLU A 47 3.21 -7.11 -0.96
CA GLU A 47 4.34 -7.98 -1.26
C GLU A 47 4.35 -8.39 -2.74
N MET A 48 5.45 -8.09 -3.41
CA MET A 48 5.75 -8.60 -4.75
C MET A 48 6.37 -9.99 -4.63
N ASP A 49 5.85 -10.96 -5.37
CA ASP A 49 6.52 -12.27 -5.50
C ASP A 49 7.63 -12.19 -6.54
N LEU A 50 8.82 -11.82 -6.09
CA LEU A 50 10.01 -11.73 -6.94
C LEU A 50 10.56 -13.09 -7.37
N ASN A 51 10.10 -14.19 -6.75
CA ASN A 51 10.49 -15.56 -7.15
C ASN A 51 9.81 -16.01 -8.45
N GLN A 52 8.88 -15.22 -8.97
CA GLN A 52 8.26 -15.45 -10.29
C GLN A 52 9.22 -15.22 -11.46
N PHE A 53 10.34 -14.51 -11.24
CA PHE A 53 11.34 -14.33 -12.30
C PHE A 53 12.09 -15.64 -12.53
N PRO A 54 12.29 -16.04 -13.81
CA PRO A 54 12.93 -17.30 -14.13
C PRO A 54 14.31 -17.45 -13.47
N GLU A 55 14.46 -18.47 -12.64
CA GLU A 55 15.73 -18.80 -12.02
C GLU A 55 16.51 -19.81 -12.89
N GLU A 56 17.83 -19.76 -12.76
CA GLU A 56 18.68 -20.80 -13.32
C GLU A 56 18.39 -22.12 -12.60
N GLY A 57 17.66 -23.01 -13.27
CA GLY A 57 17.40 -24.36 -12.72
C GLY A 57 18.71 -25.01 -12.34
N GLY A 58 18.83 -25.50 -11.09
CA GLY A 58 20.03 -26.11 -10.51
C GLY A 58 20.50 -27.40 -11.21
N GLY A 59 20.66 -27.36 -12.51
CA GLY A 59 21.14 -28.44 -13.37
C GLY A 59 22.55 -28.16 -13.85
N SER A 60 23.52 -28.88 -13.28
CA SER A 60 24.85 -29.23 -13.83
C SER A 60 25.55 -28.16 -14.66
N SER A 61 26.61 -27.63 -14.16
CA SER A 61 27.67 -26.89 -14.87
C SER A 61 28.36 -27.73 -15.98
N GLY A 62 27.61 -28.32 -16.88
CA GLY A 62 28.11 -29.04 -18.05
C GLY A 62 28.17 -28.07 -19.24
N GLY A 63 29.39 -27.67 -19.60
CA GLY A 63 29.79 -27.11 -20.91
C GLY A 63 28.82 -26.14 -21.60
N ARG A 64 28.60 -24.94 -21.08
CA ARG A 64 27.83 -23.93 -21.77
C ARG A 64 28.63 -23.33 -22.92
N THR A 65 28.24 -23.70 -24.14
CA THR A 65 28.67 -23.01 -25.35
C THR A 65 27.77 -21.82 -25.70
N ALA A 66 26.57 -21.72 -25.10
CA ALA A 66 25.63 -20.62 -25.26
C ALA A 66 25.73 -19.63 -24.09
N THR A 67 25.72 -18.33 -24.39
CA THR A 67 25.73 -17.27 -23.40
C THR A 67 24.34 -17.08 -22.82
N ALA A 68 24.25 -16.82 -21.52
CA ALA A 68 23.03 -16.39 -20.84
C ALA A 68 23.15 -14.93 -20.39
N TYR A 69 23.82 -14.10 -21.16
CA TYR A 69 24.20 -12.75 -20.81
C TYR A 69 23.01 -11.81 -20.65
N ASN A 70 22.03 -11.92 -21.56
CA ASN A 70 20.83 -11.09 -21.55
C ASN A 70 19.97 -11.38 -20.31
N TRP A 71 19.66 -12.64 -20.08
CA TRP A 71 18.92 -13.08 -18.89
C TRP A 71 19.67 -12.75 -17.58
N SER A 72 20.99 -13.00 -17.52
CA SER A 72 21.79 -12.72 -16.32
C SER A 72 21.78 -11.23 -15.97
N HIS A 73 21.83 -10.36 -16.98
CA HIS A 73 21.70 -8.92 -16.75
C HIS A 73 20.35 -8.56 -16.14
N ALA A 74 19.26 -9.12 -16.66
CA ALA A 74 17.92 -8.94 -16.07
C ALA A 74 17.85 -9.46 -14.63
N ALA A 75 18.33 -10.70 -14.39
CA ALA A 75 18.32 -11.37 -13.10
C ALA A 75 19.06 -10.58 -11.99
N VAL A 76 20.24 -10.04 -12.31
CA VAL A 76 21.01 -9.24 -11.36
C VAL A 76 20.26 -7.98 -10.95
N ASN A 77 19.65 -7.28 -11.89
CA ASN A 77 18.90 -6.06 -11.59
C ASN A 77 17.64 -6.34 -10.76
N VAL A 78 16.90 -7.40 -11.04
CA VAL A 78 15.77 -7.87 -10.22
C VAL A 78 16.24 -8.29 -8.82
N GLY A 79 17.35 -9.02 -8.74
CA GLY A 79 17.93 -9.52 -7.48
C GLY A 79 18.37 -8.42 -6.52
N ILE A 80 18.88 -7.28 -7.02
CA ILE A 80 19.23 -6.13 -6.20
C ILE A 80 17.98 -5.59 -5.48
N TRP A 81 16.89 -5.41 -6.20
CA TRP A 81 15.63 -4.95 -5.63
C TRP A 81 15.01 -5.98 -4.68
N ASN A 82 15.12 -7.28 -5.00
CA ASN A 82 14.67 -8.35 -4.11
C ASN A 82 15.35 -8.25 -2.74
N LEU A 83 16.66 -8.03 -2.72
CA LEU A 83 17.40 -7.87 -1.47
C LEU A 83 16.92 -6.62 -0.69
N VAL A 84 16.80 -5.47 -1.37
CA VAL A 84 16.39 -4.21 -0.73
C VAL A 84 14.97 -4.32 -0.15
N ILE A 85 14.02 -4.82 -0.93
CA ILE A 85 12.63 -4.98 -0.50
C ILE A 85 12.55 -6.05 0.60
N GLY A 86 13.13 -7.23 0.39
CA GLY A 86 13.02 -8.36 1.31
C GLY A 86 13.49 -8.02 2.73
N VAL A 87 14.68 -7.42 2.86
CA VAL A 87 15.22 -7.05 4.19
C VAL A 87 14.37 -5.96 4.87
N SER A 88 13.93 -4.96 4.10
CA SER A 88 13.27 -3.78 4.66
C SER A 88 11.81 -4.00 5.01
N THR A 89 11.16 -5.00 4.42
CA THR A 89 9.72 -5.25 4.59
C THR A 89 9.38 -6.46 5.48
N ILE A 90 10.37 -7.18 6.00
CA ILE A 90 10.14 -8.39 6.83
C ILE A 90 9.14 -8.12 7.97
N ILE A 91 9.38 -7.11 8.80
CA ILE A 91 8.51 -6.79 9.93
C ILE A 91 7.14 -6.26 9.48
N PRO A 92 7.05 -5.22 8.60
CA PRO A 92 5.77 -4.72 8.13
C PRO A 92 4.92 -5.77 7.39
N VAL A 93 5.51 -6.64 6.58
CA VAL A 93 4.80 -7.73 5.89
C VAL A 93 4.27 -8.76 6.89
N ALA A 94 5.09 -9.17 7.86
CA ALA A 94 4.65 -10.11 8.90
C ALA A 94 3.51 -9.53 9.73
N ALA A 95 3.58 -8.26 10.12
CA ALA A 95 2.52 -7.55 10.82
C ALA A 95 1.23 -7.51 9.98
N PHE A 96 1.33 -7.15 8.70
CA PHE A 96 0.18 -7.07 7.80
C PHE A 96 -0.53 -8.43 7.65
N LYS A 97 0.22 -9.48 7.34
CA LYS A 97 -0.34 -10.85 7.21
C LYS A 97 -0.99 -11.35 8.51
N ALA A 98 -0.41 -11.02 9.66
CA ALA A 98 -0.99 -11.40 10.95
C ALA A 98 -2.34 -10.72 11.24
N ALA A 99 -2.60 -9.54 10.68
CA ALA A 99 -3.87 -8.82 10.83
C ALA A 99 -5.05 -9.54 10.14
N GLU A 100 -4.82 -10.21 9.00
CA GLU A 100 -5.86 -10.83 8.17
C GLU A 100 -6.71 -11.85 8.94
N THR A 101 -6.17 -12.46 9.99
CA THR A 101 -6.86 -13.48 10.81
C THR A 101 -7.46 -12.92 12.09
N ARG A 102 -7.46 -11.63 12.31
CA ARG A 102 -7.89 -10.97 13.54
C ARG A 102 -9.23 -10.29 13.37
N THR A 103 -9.97 -10.19 14.47
CA THR A 103 -11.23 -9.46 14.51
C THR A 103 -10.96 -8.02 14.97
N PRO A 104 -11.46 -7.01 14.24
CA PRO A 104 -11.31 -5.62 14.63
C PRO A 104 -12.30 -5.20 15.70
N GLU A 105 -11.95 -4.15 16.43
CA GLU A 105 -12.81 -3.42 17.37
C GLU A 105 -13.08 -2.01 16.83
N PHE A 106 -14.32 -1.54 16.92
CA PHE A 106 -14.67 -0.16 16.57
C PHE A 106 -14.18 0.78 17.68
N ILE A 107 -13.38 1.77 17.32
CA ILE A 107 -12.78 2.73 18.27
C ILE A 107 -13.31 4.16 18.12
N GLY A 108 -14.42 4.34 17.35
CA GLY A 108 -15.02 5.66 17.05
C GLY A 108 -14.46 6.33 15.81
N ASN A 109 -15.05 7.47 15.38
CA ASN A 109 -14.62 8.25 14.23
C ASN A 109 -14.45 7.40 12.94
N ASN A 110 -15.40 6.53 12.64
CA ASN A 110 -15.37 5.61 11.50
C ASN A 110 -14.11 4.73 11.44
N THR A 111 -13.48 4.44 12.59
CA THR A 111 -12.21 3.71 12.68
C THR A 111 -12.39 2.38 13.39
N TRP A 112 -11.83 1.34 12.79
CA TRP A 112 -11.67 0.01 13.37
C TRP A 112 -10.20 -0.27 13.64
N GLN A 113 -9.92 -1.02 14.71
CA GLN A 113 -8.57 -1.38 15.12
C GLN A 113 -8.44 -2.89 15.32
N TRP A 114 -7.44 -3.49 14.70
CA TRP A 114 -6.95 -4.85 14.94
C TRP A 114 -5.79 -4.78 15.90
N THR A 115 -5.90 -5.40 17.07
CA THR A 115 -4.82 -5.44 18.07
C THR A 115 -4.36 -6.87 18.25
N TYR A 116 -3.08 -7.15 18.06
CA TYR A 116 -2.51 -8.50 18.12
C TYR A 116 -1.02 -8.48 18.40
N THR A 117 -0.46 -9.69 18.64
CA THR A 117 0.99 -9.92 18.69
C THR A 117 1.40 -10.86 17.55
N PHE A 118 2.62 -10.74 17.10
CA PHE A 118 3.25 -11.59 16.08
C PHE A 118 4.75 -11.72 16.38
N GLU A 119 5.40 -12.67 15.73
CA GLU A 119 6.83 -12.92 15.91
C GLU A 119 7.58 -12.79 14.58
N VAL A 120 8.77 -12.18 14.62
CA VAL A 120 9.75 -12.19 13.55
C VAL A 120 11.08 -12.63 14.17
N ASP A 121 11.71 -13.67 13.63
CA ASP A 121 12.97 -14.22 14.13
C ASP A 121 12.97 -14.52 15.65
N LYS A 122 11.84 -15.04 16.17
CA LYS A 122 11.59 -15.32 17.59
C LYS A 122 11.51 -14.08 18.49
N ILE A 123 11.42 -12.90 17.89
CA ILE A 123 11.22 -11.62 18.58
C ILE A 123 9.74 -11.27 18.51
N GLN A 124 9.12 -11.08 19.69
CA GLN A 124 7.73 -10.71 19.78
C GLN A 124 7.54 -9.22 19.57
N HIS A 125 6.55 -8.89 18.73
CA HIS A 125 6.06 -7.54 18.48
C HIS A 125 4.57 -7.43 18.82
N SER A 126 4.12 -6.24 19.18
CA SER A 126 2.70 -5.90 19.29
C SER A 126 2.31 -4.98 18.14
N ALA A 127 1.11 -5.15 17.61
CA ALA A 127 0.61 -4.39 16.47
C ALA A 127 -0.78 -3.83 16.75
N LYS A 128 -1.03 -2.63 16.20
CA LYS A 128 -2.35 -2.01 16.05
C LYS A 128 -2.48 -1.58 14.59
N LEU A 129 -3.27 -2.32 13.81
CA LEU A 129 -3.69 -1.88 12.48
C LEU A 129 -4.98 -1.09 12.65
N GLN A 130 -5.04 0.12 12.12
CA GLN A 130 -6.23 0.95 12.09
C GLN A 130 -6.71 1.13 10.66
N GLY A 131 -8.03 1.00 10.45
CA GLY A 131 -8.70 1.26 9.18
C GLY A 131 -9.80 2.28 9.41
N THR A 132 -9.66 3.48 8.85
CA THR A 132 -10.63 4.57 8.92
C THR A 132 -11.38 4.67 7.61
N LEU A 133 -12.70 4.48 7.64
CA LEU A 133 -13.55 4.67 6.46
C LEU A 133 -13.61 6.15 6.08
N VAL A 134 -13.37 6.42 4.80
CA VAL A 134 -13.45 7.74 4.16
C VAL A 134 -14.34 7.65 2.92
N SER A 135 -14.64 8.79 2.29
CA SER A 135 -15.58 8.85 1.16
C SER A 135 -15.17 8.05 -0.07
N ASP A 136 -13.87 7.83 -0.27
CA ASP A 136 -13.26 7.18 -1.43
C ASP A 136 -12.57 5.85 -1.10
N GLY A 137 -12.70 5.37 0.16
CA GLY A 137 -12.09 4.10 0.54
C GLY A 137 -11.77 3.99 2.02
N VAL A 138 -10.58 3.48 2.32
CA VAL A 138 -10.09 3.26 3.68
C VAL A 138 -8.69 3.81 3.83
N ASN A 139 -8.49 4.67 4.83
CA ASN A 139 -7.15 5.08 5.25
C ASN A 139 -6.63 4.09 6.30
N TRP A 140 -5.44 3.59 6.07
CA TRP A 140 -4.78 2.58 6.90
C TRP A 140 -3.60 3.15 7.67
N LYS A 141 -3.38 2.66 8.89
CA LYS A 141 -2.23 2.98 9.72
C LYS A 141 -1.80 1.77 10.51
N MET A 142 -0.51 1.42 10.48
CA MET A 142 0.09 0.37 11.30
C MET A 142 1.00 0.96 12.35
N LEU A 143 0.66 0.70 13.61
CA LEU A 143 1.46 1.05 14.76
C LEU A 143 2.07 -0.22 15.35
N LEU A 144 3.39 -0.26 15.48
CA LEU A 144 4.10 -1.38 16.07
C LEU A 144 4.78 -0.99 17.37
N SER A 145 4.91 -1.97 18.26
CA SER A 145 5.64 -1.84 19.52
C SER A 145 6.54 -3.05 19.75
N LYS A 146 7.71 -2.80 20.32
CA LYS A 146 8.64 -3.83 20.82
C LYS A 146 9.06 -3.49 22.24
N ALA A 147 8.91 -4.42 23.16
CA ALA A 147 9.17 -4.19 24.57
C ALA A 147 10.60 -3.69 24.82
N GLY A 148 10.73 -2.54 25.50
CA GLY A 148 12.01 -1.92 25.83
C GLY A 148 12.69 -1.15 24.71
N GLU A 149 12.13 -1.12 23.49
CA GLU A 149 12.73 -0.43 22.35
C GLU A 149 11.83 0.70 21.82
N TYR A 150 10.60 0.41 21.44
CA TYR A 150 9.66 1.43 20.90
C TYR A 150 8.21 1.08 21.21
N THR A 151 7.35 2.10 21.23
CA THR A 151 5.91 1.98 21.49
C THR A 151 5.13 2.76 20.47
N ASP A 152 4.12 2.11 19.85
CA ASP A 152 3.18 2.69 18.88
C ASP A 152 3.89 3.48 17.75
N TYR A 153 5.03 2.98 17.30
CA TYR A 153 5.73 3.54 16.15
C TYR A 153 4.93 3.32 14.86
N GLU A 154 4.62 4.39 14.13
CA GLU A 154 3.96 4.30 12.83
C GLU A 154 4.93 3.72 11.80
N TRP A 155 4.81 2.42 11.53
CA TRP A 155 5.68 1.74 10.57
C TRP A 155 5.26 1.97 9.15
N TYR A 156 3.95 2.01 8.90
CA TYR A 156 3.41 2.40 7.61
C TYR A 156 2.00 2.98 7.72
N SER A 157 1.64 3.77 6.73
CA SER A 157 0.29 4.23 6.44
C SER A 157 -0.07 3.94 4.99
N GLY A 158 -1.35 4.05 4.65
CA GLY A 158 -1.79 3.77 3.29
C GLY A 158 -3.23 4.13 3.02
N HIS A 159 -3.65 3.85 1.80
CA HIS A 159 -5.03 4.01 1.35
C HIS A 159 -5.38 2.87 0.39
N SER A 160 -6.63 2.42 0.43
CA SER A 160 -7.20 1.52 -0.57
C SER A 160 -8.61 1.95 -0.91
N ASN A 161 -9.04 1.71 -2.16
CA ASN A 161 -10.44 1.83 -2.51
C ASN A 161 -11.26 0.71 -1.83
N THR A 162 -12.59 0.82 -1.86
CA THR A 162 -13.51 -0.15 -1.23
C THR A 162 -13.55 -1.49 -1.94
N GLU A 163 -13.28 -1.52 -3.23
CA GLU A 163 -13.23 -2.72 -4.07
C GLU A 163 -11.94 -3.51 -3.92
N HIS A 164 -10.93 -2.95 -3.22
CA HIS A 164 -9.59 -3.53 -3.09
C HIS A 164 -8.94 -3.84 -4.44
N THR A 165 -9.14 -2.95 -5.41
CA THR A 165 -8.53 -3.03 -6.74
C THR A 165 -7.34 -2.12 -6.90
N GLU A 166 -7.20 -1.11 -6.05
CA GLU A 166 -6.07 -0.18 -6.07
C GLU A 166 -5.80 0.43 -4.70
N GLY A 167 -4.58 0.91 -4.54
CA GLY A 167 -4.17 1.58 -3.31
C GLY A 167 -2.69 1.87 -3.27
N TRP A 168 -2.25 2.36 -2.11
CA TRP A 168 -0.85 2.62 -1.86
C TRP A 168 -0.50 2.41 -0.38
N TRP A 169 0.77 2.13 -0.13
CA TRP A 169 1.39 2.09 1.19
C TRP A 169 2.62 3.00 1.21
N LEU A 170 2.84 3.68 2.32
CA LEU A 170 4.06 4.44 2.61
C LEU A 170 4.70 3.87 3.87
N LEU A 171 5.88 3.27 3.71
CA LEU A 171 6.63 2.66 4.80
C LEU A 171 7.69 3.63 5.31
N ASN A 172 7.84 3.67 6.63
CA ASN A 172 8.96 4.32 7.29
C ASN A 172 10.11 3.33 7.50
N LEU A 173 11.33 3.83 7.56
CA LEU A 173 12.54 3.00 7.64
C LEU A 173 12.61 2.17 8.93
N GLY A 174 12.31 2.78 10.05
CA GLY A 174 12.31 2.12 11.34
C GLY A 174 12.32 3.13 12.50
N PRO A 175 12.13 2.67 13.74
CA PRO A 175 12.01 3.57 14.89
C PRO A 175 13.28 4.39 15.19
N ASP A 176 14.46 3.86 14.87
CA ASP A 176 15.73 4.56 15.08
C ASP A 176 15.96 5.70 14.08
N GLU A 177 15.33 5.60 12.91
CA GLU A 177 15.44 6.55 11.81
C GLU A 177 14.07 6.84 11.19
N ALA A 178 13.18 7.45 11.98
CA ALA A 178 11.79 7.70 11.60
C ALA A 178 11.67 8.66 10.41
N ARG A 179 11.71 8.12 9.19
CA ARG A 179 11.53 8.85 7.92
C ARG A 179 10.92 7.97 6.85
N PRO A 180 10.26 8.54 5.83
CA PRO A 180 9.78 7.78 4.68
C PRO A 180 10.92 6.99 4.04
N PHE A 181 10.65 5.75 3.69
CA PHE A 181 11.64 4.84 3.10
C PHE A 181 11.23 4.37 1.71
N ILE A 182 10.02 3.80 1.60
CA ILE A 182 9.51 3.27 0.35
C ILE A 182 8.01 3.50 0.23
N ARG A 183 7.56 3.88 -0.95
CA ARG A 183 6.16 3.90 -1.33
C ARG A 183 5.85 2.68 -2.20
N ILE A 184 4.74 2.02 -1.92
CA ILE A 184 4.21 0.91 -2.70
C ILE A 184 2.90 1.38 -3.30
N ASP A 185 2.81 1.45 -4.62
CA ASP A 185 1.56 1.65 -5.36
C ASP A 185 1.15 0.31 -5.98
N TRP A 186 -0.10 -0.06 -5.89
CA TRP A 186 -0.60 -1.33 -6.40
C TRP A 186 -1.97 -1.19 -7.04
N ASP A 187 -2.19 -1.98 -8.08
CA ASP A 187 -3.48 -2.11 -8.76
C ASP A 187 -3.69 -3.53 -9.27
N ARG A 188 -4.94 -3.91 -9.45
CA ARG A 188 -5.36 -5.18 -10.05
C ARG A 188 -6.76 -5.06 -10.64
N ASN A 189 -7.05 -5.85 -11.67
CA ASN A 189 -8.42 -6.01 -12.09
C ASN A 189 -9.18 -7.00 -11.17
N VAL A 190 -10.51 -7.00 -11.25
CA VAL A 190 -11.38 -7.83 -10.39
C VAL A 190 -11.08 -9.33 -10.52
N ASN A 191 -10.63 -9.77 -11.69
CA ASN A 191 -10.34 -11.18 -12.00
C ASN A 191 -8.90 -11.58 -11.69
N ASN A 192 -8.04 -10.65 -11.26
CA ASN A 192 -6.61 -10.84 -11.05
C ASN A 192 -5.84 -11.37 -12.27
N THR A 193 -6.32 -11.14 -13.48
CA THR A 193 -5.59 -11.43 -14.73
C THR A 193 -4.61 -10.34 -15.10
N GLU A 194 -4.85 -9.14 -14.58
CA GLU A 194 -3.96 -8.00 -14.67
C GLU A 194 -3.74 -7.43 -13.26
N ALA A 195 -2.50 -7.26 -12.90
CA ALA A 195 -2.11 -6.68 -11.62
C ALA A 195 -0.75 -6.03 -11.73
N SER A 196 -0.53 -4.99 -10.96
CA SER A 196 0.79 -4.38 -10.83
C SER A 196 1.11 -3.96 -9.41
N ILE A 197 2.42 -3.88 -9.10
CA ILE A 197 2.93 -3.34 -7.85
C ILE A 197 4.24 -2.60 -8.13
N LYS A 198 4.33 -1.39 -7.62
CA LYS A 198 5.48 -0.50 -7.83
C LYS A 198 6.06 -0.06 -6.50
N TYR A 199 7.32 -0.35 -6.28
CA TYR A 199 8.07 0.15 -5.14
C TYR A 199 8.93 1.32 -5.56
N THR A 200 8.72 2.47 -4.92
CA THR A 200 9.46 3.70 -5.20
C THR A 200 10.23 4.13 -3.96
N SER A 201 11.52 4.38 -4.10
CA SER A 201 12.34 4.96 -3.02
C SER A 201 11.86 6.36 -2.68
N THR A 202 11.51 6.60 -1.41
CA THR A 202 11.06 7.88 -0.88
C THR A 202 12.00 8.42 0.20
N ASP A 203 13.10 7.72 0.49
CA ASP A 203 14.08 8.15 1.49
C ASP A 203 14.84 9.39 0.99
N PRO A 204 14.67 10.56 1.67
CA PRO A 204 15.35 11.79 1.27
C PRO A 204 16.87 11.76 1.46
N GLN A 205 17.40 10.76 2.18
CA GLN A 205 18.83 10.56 2.37
C GLN A 205 19.44 9.58 1.35
N ASN A 206 18.59 8.91 0.55
CA ASN A 206 19.05 8.02 -0.52
C ASN A 206 19.33 8.80 -1.80
N PRO A 207 20.56 8.77 -2.34
CA PRO A 207 20.86 9.39 -3.64
C PRO A 207 19.98 8.92 -4.80
N GLY A 208 19.44 7.70 -4.69
CA GLY A 208 18.51 7.11 -5.66
C GLY A 208 17.02 7.39 -5.36
N ILE A 209 16.68 8.41 -4.56
CA ILE A 209 15.29 8.80 -4.29
C ILE A 209 14.51 8.97 -5.59
N GLY A 210 13.29 8.43 -5.67
CA GLY A 210 12.47 8.39 -6.88
C GLY A 210 12.81 7.23 -7.83
N GLY A 211 13.90 6.49 -7.59
CA GLY A 211 14.16 5.21 -8.27
C GLY A 211 13.11 4.17 -7.88
N TYR A 212 12.77 3.28 -8.81
CA TYR A 212 11.69 2.31 -8.60
C TYR A 212 11.91 0.97 -9.30
N ILE A 213 11.21 -0.04 -8.79
CA ILE A 213 10.88 -1.27 -9.53
C ILE A 213 9.36 -1.37 -9.64
N HIS A 214 8.88 -1.62 -10.85
CA HIS A 214 7.48 -1.83 -11.18
C HIS A 214 7.32 -3.22 -11.78
N TYR A 215 6.61 -4.08 -11.10
CA TYR A 215 6.23 -5.42 -11.55
C TYR A 215 4.79 -5.41 -12.04
N GLY A 216 4.49 -6.18 -13.07
CA GLY A 216 3.12 -6.41 -13.47
C GLY A 216 2.94 -7.68 -14.26
N ILE A 217 1.71 -8.19 -14.19
CA ILE A 217 1.18 -9.28 -15.02
C ILE A 217 0.06 -8.74 -15.89
N ASN A 218 -0.07 -9.28 -17.10
CA ASN A 218 -1.12 -8.93 -18.04
C ASN A 218 -1.41 -10.11 -19.00
N GLU A 219 -2.38 -9.96 -19.86
CA GLU A 219 -2.76 -10.97 -20.87
C GLU A 219 -2.02 -10.82 -22.22
N GLN A 220 -0.96 -10.00 -22.28
CA GLN A 220 -0.21 -9.75 -23.51
C GLN A 220 0.59 -10.99 -23.95
N THR A 221 0.74 -11.15 -25.25
CA THR A 221 1.58 -12.18 -25.86
C THR A 221 2.67 -11.53 -26.70
N PRO A 222 3.86 -12.09 -26.80
CA PRO A 222 4.32 -13.36 -26.20
C PRO A 222 4.70 -13.24 -24.71
N PHE A 223 4.80 -12.04 -24.14
CA PHE A 223 5.27 -11.79 -22.78
C PHE A 223 4.12 -11.25 -21.93
N ASN A 224 3.76 -11.96 -20.89
CA ASN A 224 2.64 -11.63 -20.01
C ASN A 224 3.08 -11.07 -18.64
N THR A 225 4.37 -10.88 -18.45
CA THR A 225 4.94 -10.39 -17.18
C THR A 225 6.07 -9.42 -17.48
N TYR A 226 6.24 -8.41 -16.65
CA TYR A 226 7.27 -7.40 -16.84
C TYR A 226 7.84 -6.87 -15.52
N TYR A 227 9.09 -6.38 -15.60
CA TYR A 227 9.66 -5.41 -14.68
C TYR A 227 10.07 -4.15 -15.46
N THR A 228 9.78 -3.00 -14.87
CA THR A 228 10.40 -1.74 -15.25
C THR A 228 11.19 -1.22 -14.06
N ILE A 229 12.50 -1.09 -14.19
CA ILE A 229 13.38 -0.62 -13.13
C ILE A 229 13.96 0.73 -13.56
N PHE A 230 13.84 1.72 -12.71
CA PHE A 230 14.43 3.03 -12.92
C PHE A 230 15.43 3.35 -11.81
N ASP A 231 16.68 3.48 -12.20
CA ASP A 231 17.75 3.98 -11.34
C ASP A 231 17.85 5.49 -11.53
N ASN A 232 17.21 6.23 -10.63
CA ASN A 232 17.15 7.69 -10.70
C ASN A 232 18.53 8.35 -10.52
N GLN A 233 19.41 7.75 -9.73
CA GLN A 233 20.76 8.30 -9.52
C GLN A 233 21.58 8.34 -10.81
N ASN A 234 21.42 7.31 -11.63
CA ASN A 234 22.14 7.17 -12.88
C ASN A 234 21.28 7.50 -14.11
N ASP A 235 20.03 7.93 -13.94
CA ASP A 235 19.06 8.16 -15.02
C ASP A 235 19.02 6.97 -15.98
N ASN A 236 18.84 5.75 -15.44
CA ASN A 236 18.91 4.51 -16.20
C ASN A 236 17.60 3.74 -16.11
N LEU A 237 16.98 3.50 -17.27
CA LEU A 237 15.76 2.70 -17.38
C LEU A 237 16.10 1.31 -17.90
N ILE A 238 15.60 0.29 -17.18
CA ILE A 238 15.73 -1.11 -17.54
C ILE A 238 14.32 -1.67 -17.72
N GLU A 239 14.04 -2.24 -18.87
CA GLU A 239 12.78 -2.89 -19.18
C GLU A 239 13.01 -4.38 -19.40
N ILE A 240 12.29 -5.18 -18.65
CA ILE A 240 12.37 -6.65 -18.66
C ILE A 240 10.98 -7.17 -18.92
N LYS A 241 10.82 -8.11 -19.86
CA LYS A 241 9.55 -8.79 -20.11
C LYS A 241 9.82 -10.27 -20.30
N TRP A 242 8.90 -11.10 -19.80
CA TRP A 242 9.03 -12.55 -19.98
C TRP A 242 7.66 -13.23 -19.98
N ASN A 243 7.67 -14.47 -20.38
CA ASN A 243 6.52 -15.34 -20.32
C ASN A 243 6.65 -16.26 -19.09
N GLN A 244 5.70 -16.20 -18.17
CA GLN A 244 5.72 -17.01 -16.94
C GLN A 244 5.74 -18.53 -17.21
N THR A 245 5.17 -18.99 -18.33
CA THR A 245 5.08 -20.41 -18.65
C THR A 245 6.32 -20.91 -19.37
N THR A 246 6.80 -20.14 -20.37
CA THR A 246 7.93 -20.59 -21.20
C THR A 246 9.28 -20.11 -20.66
N HIS A 247 9.31 -19.11 -19.77
CA HIS A 247 10.47 -18.44 -19.24
C HIS A 247 11.30 -17.66 -20.27
N ALA A 248 10.92 -17.70 -21.56
CA ALA A 248 11.54 -16.86 -22.59
C ALA A 248 11.24 -15.39 -22.31
N GLY A 249 12.16 -14.52 -22.65
CA GLY A 249 11.98 -13.10 -22.33
C GLY A 249 12.94 -12.17 -23.07
N THR A 250 12.91 -10.91 -22.64
CA THR A 250 13.68 -9.84 -23.26
C THR A 250 14.05 -8.78 -22.22
N VAL A 251 15.18 -8.12 -22.42
CA VAL A 251 15.66 -6.99 -21.64
C VAL A 251 16.12 -5.86 -22.54
N ARG A 252 15.86 -4.63 -22.13
CA ARG A 252 16.40 -3.42 -22.73
C ARG A 252 17.04 -2.56 -21.65
N ASN A 253 18.27 -2.16 -21.87
CA ASN A 253 19.01 -1.22 -21.03
C ASN A 253 20.01 -0.45 -21.90
N LEU A 254 19.65 0.78 -22.28
CA LEU A 254 20.46 1.62 -23.15
C LEU A 254 21.87 1.84 -22.58
N LYS A 255 21.98 2.11 -21.29
CA LYS A 255 23.30 2.42 -20.68
C LYS A 255 24.22 1.21 -20.58
N PHE A 256 23.66 0.03 -20.45
CA PHE A 256 24.45 -1.20 -20.37
C PHE A 256 24.82 -1.76 -21.74
N PHE A 257 23.86 -1.81 -22.68
CA PHE A 257 24.07 -2.39 -24.01
C PHE A 257 24.59 -1.40 -25.04
N GLY A 258 24.52 -0.09 -24.74
CA GLY A 258 24.96 0.96 -25.66
C GLY A 258 23.96 1.31 -26.75
N ASP A 259 22.81 0.64 -26.81
CA ASP A 259 21.73 0.92 -27.74
C ASP A 259 20.34 0.66 -27.10
N ALA A 260 19.28 1.10 -27.77
CA ALA A 260 17.91 0.98 -27.30
C ALA A 260 17.19 -0.31 -27.78
N ASN A 261 17.92 -1.29 -28.31
CA ASN A 261 17.34 -2.53 -28.80
C ASN A 261 17.07 -3.50 -27.63
N PHE A 262 16.01 -4.28 -27.78
CA PHE A 262 15.79 -5.41 -26.87
C PHE A 262 16.79 -6.53 -27.16
N ARG A 263 17.21 -7.21 -26.09
CA ARG A 263 18.04 -8.41 -26.09
C ARG A 263 17.19 -9.57 -25.57
N CYS A 264 17.12 -10.67 -26.30
CA CYS A 264 16.21 -11.78 -26.03
C CYS A 264 16.93 -13.00 -25.47
N TRP A 265 16.18 -13.82 -24.73
CA TRP A 265 16.58 -15.15 -24.30
C TRP A 265 15.42 -16.14 -24.51
N ASN A 266 15.77 -17.41 -24.77
CA ASN A 266 14.82 -18.50 -24.96
C ASN A 266 14.41 -19.16 -23.63
N ALA A 267 13.57 -20.19 -23.71
CA ALA A 267 13.10 -20.96 -22.54
C ALA A 267 14.23 -21.64 -21.72
N ALA A 268 15.40 -21.86 -22.32
CA ALA A 268 16.59 -22.36 -21.66
C ALA A 268 17.50 -21.24 -21.11
N LEU A 269 17.00 -20.00 -21.06
CA LEU A 269 17.70 -18.78 -20.63
C LEU A 269 18.93 -18.41 -21.47
N GLN A 270 19.05 -18.96 -22.67
CA GLN A 270 20.15 -18.71 -23.60
C GLN A 270 19.86 -17.51 -24.49
N ASP A 271 20.88 -16.73 -24.80
CA ASP A 271 20.77 -15.58 -25.69
C ASP A 271 20.33 -16.00 -27.10
N VAL A 272 19.35 -15.29 -27.62
CA VAL A 272 18.80 -15.47 -28.99
C VAL A 272 18.57 -14.12 -29.63
N VAL A 273 18.43 -14.13 -30.95
CA VAL A 273 17.98 -12.96 -31.70
C VAL A 273 16.53 -12.72 -31.39
N CYS A 274 16.14 -11.46 -31.15
CA CYS A 274 14.73 -11.11 -30.95
C CYS A 274 13.98 -11.22 -32.31
N GLU A 275 12.83 -11.90 -32.30
CA GLU A 275 11.91 -12.00 -33.45
C GLU A 275 10.97 -10.80 -33.52
#